data_f028f9c4c1b315f4c112b5f3d6fd2e70
#
_entry.id   f028f9c4c1b315f4c112b5f3d6fd2e70
#
_cell.length_a   1.000
_cell.length_b   1.000
_cell.length_c   1.000
_cell.angle_alpha   90.00
_cell.angle_beta   90.00
_cell.angle_gamma   90.00
#
_symmetry.space_group_name_H-M   'P 1'
#
loop_
_entity.id
_entity.type
_entity.pdbx_description
1 polymer ?
#
loop_
_entity_poly.entity_id
_entity_poly.type
_entity_poly.pdbx_seq_one_letter_code
_entity_poly.pdbx_strand_id
1 'polypeptide(L)'
;RLIRRLSPDFPLHASTQMTVTSAAGVGFVRKLGAELVVLARENNLNDIAAIQASLKAAGAAIPLEVFVHGALCVAYSGQCLTSESLGGRSANRGECAQACRLPYDLIADGQKVDLGDRRYLLSPRDLAGVDVLPELIRAGVASLKIEGRLKSAGYVASITRIYRQALDRAWDALAEHRPAPALAAALLEVDGVED
;
A
#
# COMPACT_ATOMS: atom_id res chain seq x y z
N ARG A 1 -4.88 1.62 22.78
CA ARG A 1 -5.46 1.32 24.13
C ARG A 1 -6.37 2.45 24.62
N LEU A 2 -5.94 3.74 24.54
CA LEU A 2 -6.76 4.86 25.04
C LEU A 2 -8.12 4.92 24.33
N ILE A 3 -8.13 4.89 23.00
CA ILE A 3 -9.38 4.92 22.21
C ILE A 3 -10.31 3.79 22.62
N ARG A 4 -9.81 2.55 22.73
CA ARG A 4 -10.63 1.38 23.15
C ARG A 4 -11.18 1.51 24.57
N ARG A 5 -10.53 2.28 25.44
CA ARG A 5 -11.05 2.57 26.80
C ARG A 5 -12.14 3.64 26.79
N LEU A 6 -12.01 4.64 25.91
CA LEU A 6 -12.95 5.76 25.82
C LEU A 6 -14.18 5.41 24.98
N SER A 7 -13.99 4.59 23.96
CA SER A 7 -15.03 4.13 23.03
C SER A 7 -14.79 2.67 22.67
N PRO A 8 -15.34 1.72 23.44
CA PRO A 8 -15.10 0.28 23.25
C PRO A 8 -15.49 -0.23 21.86
N ASP A 9 -16.54 0.33 21.27
CA ASP A 9 -17.11 -0.11 19.99
C ASP A 9 -16.52 0.65 18.78
N PHE A 10 -15.59 1.59 19.00
CA PHE A 10 -15.00 2.34 17.90
C PHE A 10 -14.08 1.43 17.07
N PRO A 11 -14.31 1.31 15.73
CA PRO A 11 -13.48 0.47 14.89
C PRO A 11 -12.05 1.01 14.80
N LEU A 12 -11.07 0.16 15.11
CA LEU A 12 -9.66 0.52 15.10
C LEU A 12 -8.94 -0.20 13.96
N HIS A 13 -8.27 0.56 13.12
CA HIS A 13 -7.41 0.06 12.06
C HIS A 13 -5.94 0.35 12.38
N ALA A 14 -5.09 -0.68 12.33
CA ALA A 14 -3.65 -0.49 12.46
C ALA A 14 -3.09 0.03 11.14
N SER A 15 -2.41 1.17 11.21
CA SER A 15 -1.85 1.85 10.03
C SER A 15 -0.46 1.30 9.66
N THR A 16 0.01 1.62 8.45
CA THR A 16 1.38 1.34 8.00
C THR A 16 2.46 1.90 8.90
N GLN A 17 2.17 2.97 9.66
CA GLN A 17 3.10 3.51 10.66
C GLN A 17 3.44 2.53 11.79
N MET A 18 2.69 1.45 11.95
CA MET A 18 3.01 0.38 12.90
C MET A 18 3.99 -0.66 12.34
N THR A 19 4.43 -0.53 11.09
CA THR A 19 5.43 -1.39 10.43
C THR A 19 5.12 -2.88 10.57
N VAL A 20 3.87 -3.27 10.30
CA VAL A 20 3.45 -4.68 10.44
C VAL A 20 3.87 -5.47 9.21
N THR A 21 4.86 -6.35 9.38
CA THR A 21 5.48 -7.16 8.32
C THR A 21 5.38 -8.67 8.56
N SER A 22 4.67 -9.12 9.60
CA SER A 22 4.62 -10.53 9.95
C SER A 22 3.32 -10.91 10.66
N ALA A 23 2.98 -12.20 10.68
CA ALA A 23 1.84 -12.72 11.42
C ALA A 23 1.93 -12.42 12.94
N ALA A 24 3.14 -12.43 13.51
CA ALA A 24 3.35 -12.05 14.90
C ALA A 24 3.01 -10.58 15.16
N GLY A 25 3.41 -9.69 14.24
CA GLY A 25 3.04 -8.28 14.26
C GLY A 25 1.53 -8.07 14.17
N VAL A 26 0.85 -8.77 13.26
CA VAL A 26 -0.61 -8.76 13.16
C VAL A 26 -1.26 -9.23 14.47
N GLY A 27 -0.77 -10.35 15.03
CA GLY A 27 -1.26 -10.86 16.31
C GLY A 27 -1.06 -9.87 17.47
N PHE A 28 0.03 -9.12 17.47
CA PHE A 28 0.28 -8.07 18.46
C PHE A 28 -0.74 -6.93 18.35
N VAL A 29 -0.96 -6.37 17.16
CA VAL A 29 -1.90 -5.25 16.99
C VAL A 29 -3.35 -5.68 17.22
N ARG A 30 -3.72 -6.93 16.87
CA ARG A 30 -5.03 -7.51 17.21
C ARG A 30 -5.26 -7.53 18.72
N LYS A 31 -4.26 -7.90 19.53
CA LYS A 31 -4.33 -7.84 21.01
C LYS A 31 -4.49 -6.41 21.54
N LEU A 32 -4.12 -5.40 20.76
CA LEU A 32 -4.38 -3.99 21.10
C LEU A 32 -5.80 -3.54 20.74
N GLY A 33 -6.59 -4.41 20.09
CA GLY A 33 -7.97 -4.16 19.71
C GLY A 33 -8.14 -3.68 18.26
N ALA A 34 -7.14 -3.85 17.40
CA ALA A 34 -7.30 -3.57 15.98
C ALA A 34 -8.24 -4.60 15.33
N GLU A 35 -9.08 -4.12 14.41
CA GLU A 35 -10.07 -4.89 13.64
C GLU A 35 -9.68 -5.05 12.17
N LEU A 36 -8.71 -4.25 11.70
CA LEU A 36 -8.09 -4.34 10.39
C LEU A 36 -6.63 -3.93 10.52
N VAL A 37 -5.76 -4.55 9.72
CA VAL A 37 -4.33 -4.23 9.68
C VAL A 37 -3.92 -3.83 8.27
N VAL A 38 -3.41 -2.60 8.13
CA VAL A 38 -2.73 -2.16 6.91
C VAL A 38 -1.29 -2.68 6.99
N LEU A 39 -0.95 -3.64 6.15
CA LEU A 39 0.41 -4.19 6.09
C LEU A 39 1.41 -3.13 5.63
N ALA A 40 2.64 -3.25 6.09
CA ALA A 40 3.75 -2.46 5.62
C ALA A 40 4.00 -2.71 4.11
N ARG A 41 4.49 -1.69 3.39
CA ARG A 41 4.71 -1.77 1.93
C ARG A 41 5.87 -2.68 1.53
N GLU A 42 6.67 -3.10 2.50
CA GLU A 42 7.81 -4.00 2.34
C GLU A 42 7.39 -5.45 2.05
N ASN A 43 6.15 -5.81 2.38
CA ASN A 43 5.64 -7.15 2.15
C ASN A 43 5.40 -7.43 0.65
N ASN A 44 5.98 -8.50 0.15
CA ASN A 44 5.67 -9.03 -1.17
C ASN A 44 4.49 -10.01 -1.14
N LEU A 45 4.05 -10.51 -2.29
CA LEU A 45 2.90 -11.42 -2.39
C LEU A 45 3.08 -12.72 -1.57
N ASN A 46 4.30 -13.27 -1.53
CA ASN A 46 4.58 -14.48 -0.76
C ASN A 46 4.50 -14.21 0.74
N ASP A 47 5.00 -13.06 1.19
CA ASP A 47 4.89 -12.64 2.59
C ASP A 47 3.42 -12.48 3.00
N ILE A 48 2.61 -11.82 2.17
CA ILE A 48 1.18 -11.62 2.42
C ILE A 48 0.46 -12.97 2.53
N ALA A 49 0.72 -13.90 1.59
CA ALA A 49 0.13 -15.24 1.61
C ALA A 49 0.58 -16.03 2.86
N ALA A 50 1.86 -15.96 3.23
CA ALA A 50 2.39 -16.63 4.42
C ALA A 50 1.80 -16.06 5.72
N ILE A 51 1.63 -14.74 5.82
CA ILE A 51 0.97 -14.07 6.94
C ILE A 51 -0.46 -14.59 7.08
N GLN A 52 -1.25 -14.59 6.00
CA GLN A 52 -2.64 -15.07 6.00
C GLN A 52 -2.72 -16.54 6.40
N ALA A 53 -1.89 -17.40 5.83
CA ALA A 53 -1.86 -18.82 6.17
C ALA A 53 -1.55 -19.04 7.66
N SER A 54 -0.57 -18.32 8.20
CA SER A 54 -0.19 -18.41 9.62
C SER A 54 -1.31 -17.93 10.55
N LEU A 55 -1.98 -16.83 10.21
CA LEU A 55 -3.11 -16.31 10.98
C LEU A 55 -4.30 -17.26 10.96
N LYS A 56 -4.60 -17.86 9.81
CA LYS A 56 -5.67 -18.85 9.66
C LYS A 56 -5.37 -20.10 10.50
N ALA A 57 -4.15 -20.63 10.43
CA ALA A 57 -3.73 -21.80 11.20
C ALA A 57 -3.81 -21.55 12.72
N ALA A 58 -3.53 -20.33 13.16
CA ALA A 58 -3.60 -19.94 14.57
C ALA A 58 -5.02 -19.57 15.06
N GLY A 59 -6.06 -19.62 14.20
CA GLY A 59 -7.40 -19.14 14.53
C GLY A 59 -7.43 -17.65 14.86
N ALA A 60 -6.48 -16.89 14.33
CA ALA A 60 -6.25 -15.48 14.64
C ALA A 60 -6.52 -14.55 13.45
N ALA A 61 -7.35 -15.01 12.51
CA ALA A 61 -7.69 -14.24 11.31
C ALA A 61 -8.23 -12.85 11.64
N ILE A 62 -7.76 -11.86 10.87
CA ILE A 62 -8.18 -10.46 10.92
C ILE A 62 -8.08 -9.90 9.49
N PRO A 63 -8.98 -9.01 9.05
CA PRO A 63 -8.86 -8.38 7.75
C PRO A 63 -7.52 -7.68 7.53
N LEU A 64 -6.87 -7.97 6.40
CA LEU A 64 -5.64 -7.29 5.96
C LEU A 64 -5.94 -6.33 4.83
N GLU A 65 -5.32 -5.15 4.88
CA GLU A 65 -5.33 -4.14 3.83
C GLU A 65 -3.91 -3.99 3.26
N VAL A 66 -3.78 -3.88 1.95
CA VAL A 66 -2.51 -3.70 1.26
C VAL A 66 -2.56 -2.55 0.26
N PHE A 67 -1.45 -1.84 0.08
CA PHE A 67 -1.33 -0.85 -0.99
C PHE A 67 -1.25 -1.54 -2.35
N VAL A 68 -2.00 -1.01 -3.31
CA VAL A 68 -2.03 -1.52 -4.70
C VAL A 68 -1.70 -0.46 -5.72
N HIS A 69 -1.81 0.84 -5.39
CA HIS A 69 -1.59 1.91 -6.37
C HIS A 69 -1.05 3.18 -5.73
N GLY A 70 -0.24 3.90 -6.52
CA GLY A 70 0.23 5.24 -6.23
C GLY A 70 1.64 5.30 -5.66
N ALA A 71 1.99 6.40 -5.02
CA ALA A 71 3.34 6.69 -4.61
C ALA A 71 3.91 5.68 -3.62
N LEU A 72 4.91 4.88 -4.07
CA LEU A 72 5.71 4.05 -3.19
C LEU A 72 6.58 4.90 -2.26
N CYS A 73 6.87 4.39 -1.08
CA CYS A 73 7.74 5.02 -0.11
C CYS A 73 9.20 4.62 -0.35
N VAL A 74 10.12 5.59 -0.31
CA VAL A 74 11.57 5.33 -0.37
C VAL A 74 12.12 4.82 0.97
N ALA A 75 11.41 5.08 2.06
CA ALA A 75 11.78 4.68 3.40
C ALA A 75 10.91 3.51 3.92
N TYR A 76 11.38 2.83 4.94
CA TYR A 76 10.58 1.84 5.65
C TYR A 76 9.30 2.45 6.22
N SER A 77 8.22 1.70 6.16
CA SER A 77 6.92 2.10 6.70
C SER A 77 7.04 2.48 8.18
N GLY A 78 6.54 3.68 8.54
CA GLY A 78 6.61 4.17 9.92
C GLY A 78 7.98 4.64 10.41
N GLN A 79 9.01 4.75 9.54
CA GLN A 79 10.38 5.09 9.93
C GLN A 79 10.99 6.18 9.01
N CYS A 80 10.16 7.07 8.46
CA CYS A 80 10.63 8.15 7.60
C CYS A 80 10.75 9.46 8.38
N LEU A 81 11.94 10.06 8.35
CA LEU A 81 12.21 11.38 8.93
C LEU A 81 12.34 12.50 7.89
N THR A 82 12.38 12.17 6.59
CA THR A 82 12.65 13.13 5.51
C THR A 82 11.64 14.27 5.50
N SER A 83 10.35 13.96 5.57
CA SER A 83 9.28 14.97 5.53
C SER A 83 9.30 15.88 6.77
N GLU A 84 9.67 15.34 7.92
CA GLU A 84 9.79 16.09 9.18
C GLU A 84 11.02 17.01 9.15
N SER A 85 12.17 16.50 8.70
CA SER A 85 13.41 17.27 8.60
C SER A 85 13.33 18.45 7.62
N LEU A 86 12.62 18.27 6.50
CA LEU A 86 12.52 19.30 5.46
C LEU A 86 11.36 20.28 5.64
N GLY A 87 10.32 19.92 6.40
CA GLY A 87 9.13 20.76 6.48
C GLY A 87 8.30 20.60 7.76
N GLY A 88 8.85 19.98 8.80
CA GLY A 88 8.19 19.81 10.10
C GLY A 88 6.98 18.85 10.11
N ARG A 89 6.67 18.18 8.98
CA ARG A 89 5.52 17.27 8.84
C ARG A 89 5.96 15.84 9.03
N SER A 90 5.58 15.21 10.14
CA SER A 90 6.00 13.85 10.47
C SER A 90 5.26 12.79 9.65
N ALA A 91 5.98 12.13 8.76
CA ALA A 91 5.45 10.99 8.00
C ALA A 91 5.03 9.83 8.93
N ASN A 92 5.72 9.68 10.07
CA ASN A 92 5.43 8.63 11.06
C ASN A 92 4.14 8.91 11.85
N ARG A 93 3.60 10.13 11.75
CA ARG A 93 2.30 10.54 12.32
C ARG A 93 1.22 10.70 11.26
N GLY A 94 1.46 10.23 10.03
CA GLY A 94 0.50 10.31 8.93
C GLY A 94 0.52 11.64 8.16
N GLU A 95 1.45 12.56 8.42
CA GLU A 95 1.52 13.89 7.83
C GLU A 95 2.56 14.00 6.69
N CYS A 96 2.90 12.89 6.05
CA CYS A 96 3.89 12.84 4.97
C CYS A 96 3.62 13.92 3.90
N ALA A 97 4.61 14.78 3.64
CA ALA A 97 4.56 15.79 2.58
C ALA A 97 5.05 15.27 1.22
N GLN A 98 5.41 13.98 1.12
CA GLN A 98 6.04 13.39 -0.06
C GLN A 98 7.31 14.15 -0.51
N ALA A 99 8.11 14.66 0.43
CA ALA A 99 9.34 15.36 0.14
C ALA A 99 10.30 14.57 -0.77
N CYS A 100 10.34 13.23 -0.65
CA CYS A 100 11.12 12.36 -1.54
C CYS A 100 10.72 12.46 -3.03
N ARG A 101 9.55 13.05 -3.35
CA ARG A 101 9.06 13.27 -4.71
C ARG A 101 9.43 14.63 -5.29
N LEU A 102 10.19 15.43 -4.55
CA LEU A 102 10.70 16.71 -5.03
C LEU A 102 12.00 16.54 -5.83
N PRO A 103 12.32 17.51 -6.70
CA PRO A 103 13.63 17.54 -7.35
C PRO A 103 14.75 17.87 -6.35
N TYR A 104 15.90 17.24 -6.50
CA TYR A 104 17.07 17.45 -5.65
C TYR A 104 18.31 17.65 -6.50
N ASP A 105 19.25 18.45 -6.01
CA ASP A 105 20.61 18.55 -6.52
C ASP A 105 21.51 17.55 -5.78
N LEU A 106 22.41 16.88 -6.52
CA LEU A 106 23.46 16.05 -5.94
C LEU A 106 24.69 16.91 -5.71
N ILE A 107 25.16 16.96 -4.48
CA ILE A 107 26.41 17.62 -4.12
C ILE A 107 27.41 16.54 -3.72
N ALA A 108 28.55 16.46 -4.41
CA ALA A 108 29.68 15.58 -4.07
C ALA A 108 30.93 16.43 -3.88
N ASP A 109 31.63 16.23 -2.78
CA ASP A 109 32.84 17.00 -2.40
C ASP A 109 32.67 18.52 -2.47
N GLY A 110 31.47 19.00 -2.09
CA GLY A 110 31.11 20.41 -2.10
C GLY A 110 30.76 20.99 -3.47
N GLN A 111 30.75 20.16 -4.52
CA GLN A 111 30.43 20.59 -5.90
C GLN A 111 29.13 19.97 -6.36
N LYS A 112 28.34 20.75 -7.10
CA LYS A 112 27.11 20.25 -7.73
C LYS A 112 27.48 19.36 -8.91
N VAL A 113 26.99 18.11 -8.88
CA VAL A 113 27.13 17.15 -9.97
C VAL A 113 26.08 17.43 -11.03
N ASP A 114 26.50 17.55 -12.28
CA ASP A 114 25.56 17.66 -13.39
C ASP A 114 24.92 16.31 -13.68
N LEU A 115 23.62 16.22 -13.52
CA LEU A 115 22.82 15.02 -13.74
C LEU A 115 21.92 15.13 -14.98
N GLY A 116 22.09 16.21 -15.77
CA GLY A 116 21.19 16.52 -16.87
C GLY A 116 19.74 16.66 -16.37
N ASP A 117 18.81 15.93 -16.95
CA ASP A 117 17.39 15.99 -16.57
C ASP A 117 17.02 15.13 -15.36
N ARG A 118 17.97 14.41 -14.75
CA ARG A 118 17.71 13.51 -13.61
C ARG A 118 17.62 14.31 -12.30
N ARG A 119 16.43 14.80 -11.98
CA ARG A 119 16.19 15.64 -10.77
C ARG A 119 15.53 14.92 -9.62
N TYR A 120 14.81 13.82 -9.86
CA TYR A 120 14.02 13.11 -8.87
C TYR A 120 14.79 11.96 -8.23
N LEU A 121 15.91 12.30 -7.58
CA LEU A 121 16.92 11.34 -7.11
C LEU A 121 16.41 10.35 -6.05
N LEU A 122 15.41 10.76 -5.26
CA LEU A 122 14.84 9.95 -4.17
C LEU A 122 13.47 9.35 -4.53
N SER A 123 12.94 9.66 -5.72
CA SER A 123 11.59 9.24 -6.10
C SER A 123 11.61 7.83 -6.71
N PRO A 124 11.07 6.81 -6.02
CA PRO A 124 10.83 5.53 -6.67
C PRO A 124 9.67 5.66 -7.69
N ARG A 125 9.55 4.68 -8.57
CA ARG A 125 8.36 4.58 -9.44
C ARG A 125 7.11 4.40 -8.60
N ASP A 126 5.96 4.83 -9.15
CA ASP A 126 4.67 4.56 -8.51
C ASP A 126 4.32 3.07 -8.63
N LEU A 127 3.59 2.58 -7.65
CA LEU A 127 3.04 1.23 -7.66
C LEU A 127 1.84 1.18 -8.61
N ALA A 128 1.81 0.17 -9.46
CA ALA A 128 0.65 -0.21 -10.25
C ALA A 128 0.43 -1.72 -10.09
N GLY A 129 -0.42 -2.11 -9.16
CA GLY A 129 -0.64 -3.49 -8.75
C GLY A 129 -1.91 -4.11 -9.32
N VAL A 130 -2.42 -3.61 -10.45
CA VAL A 130 -3.62 -4.15 -11.08
C VAL A 130 -3.42 -5.60 -11.53
N ASP A 131 -2.24 -5.93 -12.02
CA ASP A 131 -1.91 -7.28 -12.52
C ASP A 131 -1.86 -8.35 -11.43
N VAL A 132 -1.66 -7.94 -10.18
CA VAL A 132 -1.54 -8.87 -9.03
C VAL A 132 -2.83 -8.98 -8.21
N LEU A 133 -3.93 -8.40 -8.68
CA LEU A 133 -5.23 -8.50 -7.99
C LEU A 133 -5.69 -9.95 -7.81
N PRO A 134 -5.55 -10.86 -8.80
CA PRO A 134 -5.93 -12.26 -8.61
C PRO A 134 -5.19 -12.95 -7.48
N GLU A 135 -3.88 -12.67 -7.32
CA GLU A 135 -3.05 -13.22 -6.25
C GLU A 135 -3.47 -12.68 -4.89
N LEU A 136 -3.77 -11.38 -4.80
CA LEU A 136 -4.25 -10.75 -3.58
C LEU A 136 -5.62 -11.30 -3.15
N ILE A 137 -6.53 -11.55 -4.11
CA ILE A 137 -7.83 -12.19 -3.84
C ILE A 137 -7.60 -13.61 -3.29
N ARG A 138 -6.75 -14.42 -3.96
CA ARG A 138 -6.45 -15.80 -3.51
C ARG A 138 -5.78 -15.81 -2.13
N ALA A 139 -4.93 -14.83 -1.85
CA ALA A 139 -4.33 -14.66 -0.54
C ALA A 139 -5.33 -14.23 0.54
N GLY A 140 -6.56 -13.84 0.17
CA GLY A 140 -7.61 -13.43 1.12
C GLY A 140 -7.41 -12.02 1.68
N VAL A 141 -6.79 -11.12 0.90
CA VAL A 141 -6.71 -9.69 1.24
C VAL A 141 -8.12 -9.09 1.22
N ALA A 142 -8.49 -8.38 2.28
CA ALA A 142 -9.84 -7.87 2.48
C ALA A 142 -10.04 -6.44 1.95
N SER A 143 -8.96 -5.65 1.84
CA SER A 143 -9.02 -4.25 1.44
C SER A 143 -7.81 -3.87 0.59
N LEU A 144 -8.06 -3.07 -0.45
CA LEU A 144 -7.06 -2.56 -1.39
C LEU A 144 -6.93 -1.06 -1.20
N LYS A 145 -5.70 -0.58 -0.95
CA LYS A 145 -5.44 0.83 -0.67
C LYS A 145 -4.79 1.53 -1.84
N ILE A 146 -5.39 2.63 -2.26
CA ILE A 146 -4.87 3.53 -3.28
C ILE A 146 -4.27 4.75 -2.60
N GLU A 147 -3.00 5.07 -2.88
CA GLU A 147 -2.37 6.30 -2.41
C GLU A 147 -2.71 7.44 -3.37
N GLY A 148 -3.50 8.39 -2.91
CA GLY A 148 -3.98 9.54 -3.69
C GLY A 148 -3.51 10.89 -3.16
N ARG A 149 -2.58 10.94 -2.23
CA ARG A 149 -2.08 12.19 -1.64
C ARG A 149 -1.44 13.08 -2.71
N LEU A 150 -1.78 14.36 -2.68
CA LEU A 150 -1.38 15.37 -3.67
C LEU A 150 -1.89 15.10 -5.10
N LYS A 151 -2.83 14.21 -5.28
CA LYS A 151 -3.51 13.95 -6.54
C LYS A 151 -4.85 14.68 -6.59
N SER A 152 -5.33 14.97 -7.81
CA SER A 152 -6.65 15.59 -7.99
C SER A 152 -7.79 14.61 -7.67
N ALA A 153 -8.97 15.13 -7.38
CA ALA A 153 -10.17 14.32 -7.17
C ALA A 153 -10.51 13.47 -8.41
N GLY A 154 -10.32 14.03 -9.63
CA GLY A 154 -10.52 13.32 -10.89
C GLY A 154 -9.58 12.13 -11.07
N TYR A 155 -8.29 12.31 -10.72
CA TYR A 155 -7.33 11.19 -10.71
C TYR A 155 -7.78 10.07 -9.77
N VAL A 156 -8.11 10.42 -8.52
CA VAL A 156 -8.52 9.41 -7.51
C VAL A 156 -9.79 8.67 -7.98
N ALA A 157 -10.77 9.39 -8.51
CA ALA A 157 -12.00 8.80 -9.03
C ALA A 157 -11.73 7.84 -10.20
N SER A 158 -10.87 8.23 -11.16
CA SER A 158 -10.52 7.41 -12.31
C SER A 158 -9.78 6.14 -11.90
N ILE A 159 -8.74 6.25 -11.08
CA ILE A 159 -7.98 5.10 -10.59
C ILE A 159 -8.87 4.16 -9.77
N THR A 160 -9.71 4.68 -8.88
CA THR A 160 -10.62 3.86 -8.08
C THR A 160 -11.60 3.09 -8.98
N ARG A 161 -12.13 3.72 -10.03
CA ARG A 161 -12.99 3.07 -11.01
C ARG A 161 -12.28 1.94 -11.74
N ILE A 162 -11.05 2.16 -12.20
CA ILE A 162 -10.23 1.15 -12.88
C ILE A 162 -10.00 -0.05 -11.96
N TYR A 163 -9.54 0.19 -10.74
CA TYR A 163 -9.32 -0.89 -9.76
C TYR A 163 -10.62 -1.62 -9.39
N ARG A 164 -11.75 -0.92 -9.31
CA ARG A 164 -13.06 -1.56 -9.05
C ARG A 164 -13.44 -2.49 -10.19
N GLN A 165 -13.35 -2.04 -11.43
CA GLN A 165 -13.63 -2.84 -12.61
C GLN A 165 -12.69 -4.06 -12.72
N ALA A 166 -11.38 -3.84 -12.52
CA ALA A 166 -10.40 -4.91 -12.56
C ALA A 166 -10.64 -5.96 -11.45
N LEU A 167 -11.00 -5.50 -10.25
CA LEU A 167 -11.33 -6.39 -9.13
C LEU A 167 -12.58 -7.24 -9.40
N ASP A 168 -13.64 -6.64 -9.97
CA ASP A 168 -14.86 -7.35 -10.31
C ASP A 168 -14.58 -8.43 -11.37
N ARG A 169 -13.85 -8.09 -12.44
CA ARG A 169 -13.44 -9.06 -13.47
C ARG A 169 -12.58 -10.19 -12.89
N ALA A 170 -11.62 -9.86 -12.03
CA ALA A 170 -10.76 -10.85 -11.39
C ALA A 170 -11.56 -11.78 -10.47
N TRP A 171 -12.53 -11.23 -9.73
CA TRP A 171 -13.42 -11.99 -8.87
C TRP A 171 -14.28 -12.96 -9.65
N ASP A 172 -14.94 -12.49 -10.71
CA ASP A 172 -15.80 -13.32 -11.56
C ASP A 172 -15.01 -14.43 -12.24
N ALA A 173 -13.82 -14.11 -12.79
CA ALA A 173 -12.96 -15.10 -13.42
C ALA A 173 -12.42 -16.15 -12.43
N LEU A 174 -12.16 -15.79 -11.17
CA LEU A 174 -11.79 -16.76 -10.14
C LEU A 174 -12.98 -17.63 -9.73
N ALA A 175 -14.18 -17.07 -9.63
CA ALA A 175 -15.41 -17.82 -9.35
C ALA A 175 -15.73 -18.84 -10.46
N GLU A 176 -15.42 -18.53 -11.72
CA GLU A 176 -15.55 -19.44 -12.87
C GLU A 176 -14.40 -20.45 -13.01
N HIS A 177 -13.44 -20.48 -12.09
CA HIS A 177 -12.25 -21.35 -12.11
C HIS A 177 -11.37 -21.21 -13.36
N ARG A 178 -11.32 -20.02 -13.97
CA ARG A 178 -10.47 -19.75 -15.13
C ARG A 178 -8.98 -19.75 -14.75
N PRO A 179 -8.08 -20.23 -15.62
CA PRO A 179 -6.63 -20.23 -15.35
C PRO A 179 -6.07 -18.79 -15.29
N ALA A 180 -5.03 -18.60 -14.48
CA ALA A 180 -4.39 -17.30 -14.22
C ALA A 180 -3.98 -16.50 -15.47
N PRO A 181 -3.50 -17.07 -16.59
CA PRO A 181 -3.18 -16.32 -17.80
C PRO A 181 -4.39 -15.64 -18.44
N ALA A 182 -5.56 -16.31 -18.44
CA ALA A 182 -6.80 -15.70 -18.95
C ALA A 182 -7.30 -14.56 -18.05
N LEU A 183 -6.98 -14.61 -16.76
CA LEU A 183 -7.26 -13.54 -15.81
C LEU A 183 -6.42 -12.29 -16.09
N ALA A 184 -5.12 -12.44 -16.33
CA ALA A 184 -4.22 -11.33 -16.64
C ALA A 184 -4.66 -10.62 -17.94
N ALA A 185 -5.02 -11.38 -18.98
CA ALA A 185 -5.53 -10.81 -20.24
C ALA A 185 -6.82 -9.99 -20.02
N ALA A 186 -7.76 -10.49 -19.21
CA ALA A 186 -9.01 -9.80 -18.90
C ALA A 186 -8.80 -8.50 -18.09
N LEU A 187 -7.71 -8.38 -17.33
CA LEU A 187 -7.36 -7.18 -16.58
C LEU A 187 -6.78 -6.07 -17.46
N LEU A 188 -6.16 -6.42 -18.59
CA LEU A 188 -5.57 -5.47 -19.55
C LEU A 188 -6.62 -4.82 -20.46
N GLU A 189 -7.85 -5.35 -20.53
CA GLU A 189 -8.96 -4.81 -21.29
C GLU A 189 -9.75 -3.71 -20.53
N VAL A 190 -9.13 -3.05 -19.55
CA VAL A 190 -9.77 -1.92 -18.87
C VAL A 190 -9.68 -0.68 -19.75
N ASP A 191 -10.83 -0.31 -20.38
CA ASP A 191 -10.94 0.89 -21.19
C ASP A 191 -10.48 2.15 -20.44
N GLY A 192 -9.54 2.88 -21.02
CA GLY A 192 -9.13 4.21 -20.54
C GLY A 192 -7.79 4.28 -19.81
N VAL A 193 -6.91 3.30 -19.99
CA VAL A 193 -5.48 3.45 -19.73
C VAL A 193 -4.83 3.80 -21.07
N GLU A 194 -4.98 5.04 -21.53
CA GLU A 194 -4.08 5.62 -22.51
C GLU A 194 -2.81 6.09 -21.76
N ASP A 195 -1.63 5.76 -22.29
CA ASP A 195 -0.28 6.04 -21.80
C ASP A 195 -0.01 7.53 -21.49
#